data_38fd61d25c6ad955162b19833eb98b30
#
_entry.id   38fd61d25c6ad955162b19833eb98b30
#
_cell.length_a   1.000
_cell.length_b   1.000
_cell.length_c   1.000
_cell.angle_alpha   90.00
_cell.angle_beta   90.00
_cell.angle_gamma   90.00
#
_symmetry.space_group_name_H-M   'P 1'
#
loop_
_entity.id
_entity.type
_entity.pdbx_description
1 polymer ?
#
loop_
_entity_poly.entity_id
_entity_poly.type
_entity_poly.pdbx_seq_one_letter_code
_entity_poly.pdbx_strand_id
1 'polypeptide(L)'
;PVAGIQNGVFTVPIVGSAVWIEFEQGDPDYPIWTGCFYGSAAEVPAAALIVPPGVPGITLQTPLQNSLTISDVPGPTGGILMKTTTGAMVSVSDTGIVISNGKGAIINMVGPSTDINASALTVI
;
A
#
# COMPACT_ATOMS: atom_id res chain seq x y z
N PRO A 1 -9.89 15.15 1.16
CA PRO A 1 -8.44 15.12 0.89
C PRO A 1 -7.85 16.52 0.89
N VAL A 2 -6.55 16.63 1.12
CA VAL A 2 -5.84 17.90 0.97
C VAL A 2 -5.63 18.16 -0.52
N ALA A 3 -5.97 19.37 -0.97
CA ALA A 3 -5.81 19.80 -2.35
C ALA A 3 -5.38 21.27 -2.41
N GLY A 4 -4.50 21.61 -3.33
CA GLY A 4 -4.02 22.98 -3.56
C GLY A 4 -3.23 23.07 -4.87
N ILE A 5 -2.64 24.26 -5.13
CA ILE A 5 -1.83 24.46 -6.34
C ILE A 5 -0.58 23.57 -6.27
N GLN A 6 -0.50 22.59 -7.15
CA GLN A 6 0.60 21.60 -7.19
C GLN A 6 0.81 20.84 -5.86
N ASN A 7 -0.26 20.70 -5.04
CA ASN A 7 -0.21 20.06 -3.74
C ASN A 7 -1.51 19.30 -3.46
N GLY A 8 -1.41 18.08 -2.96
CA GLY A 8 -2.58 17.30 -2.53
C GLY A 8 -2.43 15.80 -2.68
N VAL A 9 -3.51 15.10 -2.33
CA VAL A 9 -3.70 13.67 -2.57
C VAL A 9 -4.69 13.51 -3.73
N PHE A 10 -4.26 12.86 -4.78
CA PHE A 10 -5.09 12.63 -5.97
C PHE A 10 -5.20 11.12 -6.23
N THR A 11 -6.44 10.62 -6.20
CA THR A 11 -6.76 9.22 -6.49
C THR A 11 -7.88 9.16 -7.51
N VAL A 12 -7.80 8.22 -8.44
CA VAL A 12 -8.82 8.02 -9.47
C VAL A 12 -9.51 6.68 -9.23
N PRO A 13 -10.80 6.66 -8.86
CA PRO A 13 -11.57 5.43 -8.79
C PRO A 13 -11.75 4.83 -10.18
N ILE A 14 -11.75 3.52 -10.28
CA ILE A 14 -12.04 2.84 -11.55
C ILE A 14 -13.54 2.95 -11.88
N VAL A 15 -13.85 2.86 -13.17
CA VAL A 15 -15.25 2.80 -13.62
C VAL A 15 -15.94 1.59 -12.99
N GLY A 16 -17.11 1.80 -12.41
CA GLY A 16 -17.86 0.80 -11.67
C GLY A 16 -17.65 0.81 -10.15
N SER A 17 -16.74 1.65 -9.65
CA SER A 17 -16.60 1.86 -8.20
C SER A 17 -17.86 2.47 -7.60
N ALA A 18 -18.25 2.00 -6.41
CA ALA A 18 -19.33 2.59 -5.65
C ALA A 18 -18.90 3.91 -5.02
N VAL A 19 -19.68 4.95 -5.23
CA VAL A 19 -19.35 6.32 -4.82
C VAL A 19 -20.48 6.97 -4.03
N TRP A 20 -20.13 7.91 -3.15
CA TRP A 20 -21.05 8.83 -2.53
C TRP A 20 -21.06 10.14 -3.28
N ILE A 21 -22.26 10.66 -3.58
CA ILE A 21 -22.46 11.93 -4.27
C ILE A 21 -23.35 12.82 -3.42
N GLU A 22 -22.96 14.07 -3.27
CA GLU A 22 -23.78 15.16 -2.77
C GLU A 22 -24.13 16.12 -3.91
N PHE A 23 -25.17 16.91 -3.72
CA PHE A 23 -25.58 17.92 -4.69
C PHE A 23 -25.50 19.29 -4.04
N GLU A 24 -24.83 20.22 -4.69
CA GLU A 24 -24.70 21.59 -4.20
C GLU A 24 -26.09 22.22 -4.05
N GLN A 25 -26.45 22.63 -2.82
CA GLN A 25 -27.76 23.18 -2.48
C GLN A 25 -28.96 22.32 -2.93
N GLY A 26 -28.76 21.00 -3.11
CA GLY A 26 -29.76 20.07 -3.60
C GLY A 26 -30.03 20.15 -5.11
N ASP A 27 -29.22 20.88 -5.87
CA ASP A 27 -29.38 21.03 -7.33
C ASP A 27 -28.76 19.80 -8.05
N PRO A 28 -29.56 19.00 -8.80
CA PRO A 28 -29.08 17.81 -9.47
C PRO A 28 -28.09 18.08 -10.61
N ASP A 29 -27.98 19.32 -11.08
CA ASP A 29 -27.02 19.70 -12.11
C ASP A 29 -25.61 19.97 -11.57
N TYR A 30 -25.44 20.00 -10.24
CA TYR A 30 -24.18 20.26 -9.55
C TYR A 30 -23.80 19.09 -8.59
N PRO A 31 -23.47 17.90 -9.12
CA PRO A 31 -23.04 16.78 -8.31
C PRO A 31 -21.62 16.99 -7.76
N ILE A 32 -21.42 16.61 -6.50
CA ILE A 32 -20.12 16.62 -5.81
C ILE A 32 -19.78 15.19 -5.40
N TRP A 33 -18.67 14.66 -5.89
CA TRP A 33 -18.14 13.38 -5.43
C TRP A 33 -17.49 13.56 -4.05
N THR A 34 -17.99 12.84 -3.05
CA THR A 34 -17.52 12.97 -1.66
C THR A 34 -16.68 11.81 -1.19
N GLY A 35 -16.74 10.67 -1.85
CA GLY A 35 -15.94 9.50 -1.50
C GLY A 35 -16.42 8.21 -2.16
N CYS A 36 -15.77 7.10 -1.80
CA CYS A 36 -16.11 5.77 -2.23
C CYS A 36 -16.44 4.87 -1.02
N PHE A 37 -17.04 3.72 -1.28
CA PHE A 37 -17.25 2.68 -0.29
C PHE A 37 -17.08 1.29 -0.92
N TYR A 38 -16.83 0.29 -0.09
CA TYR A 38 -16.78 -1.11 -0.52
C TYR A 38 -18.17 -1.71 -0.41
N GLY A 39 -18.71 -2.24 -1.50
CA GLY A 39 -20.00 -2.93 -1.52
C GLY A 39 -19.93 -4.35 -0.93
N SER A 40 -18.75 -4.96 -0.93
CA SER A 40 -18.49 -6.27 -0.36
C SER A 40 -17.05 -6.41 0.12
N ALA A 41 -16.78 -7.42 0.95
CA ALA A 41 -15.43 -7.74 1.39
C ALA A 41 -14.47 -8.12 0.24
N ALA A 42 -15.01 -8.58 -0.89
CA ALA A 42 -14.21 -8.95 -2.06
C ALA A 42 -13.61 -7.73 -2.79
N GLU A 43 -14.14 -6.54 -2.54
CA GLU A 43 -13.64 -5.28 -3.11
C GLU A 43 -12.49 -4.66 -2.28
N VAL A 44 -12.31 -5.14 -1.04
CA VAL A 44 -11.23 -4.65 -0.17
C VAL A 44 -9.88 -5.03 -0.76
N PRO A 45 -8.88 -4.11 -0.77
CA PRO A 45 -7.54 -4.41 -1.28
C PRO A 45 -6.95 -5.67 -0.66
N ALA A 46 -6.43 -6.57 -1.49
CA ALA A 46 -5.85 -7.83 -1.01
C ALA A 46 -4.71 -7.62 -0.01
N ALA A 47 -3.92 -6.56 -0.18
CA ALA A 47 -2.86 -6.20 0.76
C ALA A 47 -3.38 -5.83 2.16
N ALA A 48 -4.61 -5.29 2.25
CA ALA A 48 -5.24 -4.99 3.54
C ALA A 48 -5.68 -6.26 4.29
N LEU A 49 -6.00 -7.33 3.56
CA LEU A 49 -6.45 -8.59 4.14
C LEU A 49 -5.31 -9.42 4.77
N ILE A 50 -4.06 -9.07 4.50
CA ILE A 50 -2.88 -9.68 5.13
C ILE A 50 -2.75 -9.24 6.59
N VAL A 51 -3.27 -8.06 6.92
CA VAL A 51 -3.27 -7.54 8.29
C VAL A 51 -4.38 -8.24 9.09
N PRO A 52 -4.08 -8.90 10.21
CA PRO A 52 -5.09 -9.58 11.02
C PRO A 52 -6.18 -8.61 11.50
N PRO A 53 -7.43 -9.06 11.65
CA PRO A 53 -8.49 -8.24 12.22
C PRO A 53 -8.10 -7.69 13.60
N GLY A 54 -8.32 -6.38 13.79
CA GLY A 54 -8.01 -5.70 15.04
C GLY A 54 -6.59 -5.15 15.15
N VAL A 55 -5.71 -5.43 14.18
CA VAL A 55 -4.39 -4.79 14.09
C VAL A 55 -4.50 -3.51 13.24
N PRO A 56 -4.02 -2.37 13.73
CA PRO A 56 -4.02 -1.13 12.94
C PRO A 56 -3.17 -1.25 11.68
N GLY A 57 -3.65 -0.72 10.58
CA GLY A 57 -2.93 -0.69 9.32
C GLY A 57 -3.50 0.31 8.33
N ILE A 58 -2.66 0.73 7.39
CA ILE A 58 -3.01 1.59 6.27
C ILE A 58 -2.57 0.88 5.00
N THR A 59 -3.47 0.74 4.04
CA THR A 59 -3.17 0.13 2.75
C THR A 59 -3.59 1.06 1.63
N LEU A 60 -2.66 1.38 0.74
CA LEU A 60 -2.92 2.02 -0.55
C LEU A 60 -2.60 1.00 -1.63
N GLN A 61 -3.57 0.69 -2.50
CA GLN A 61 -3.40 -0.32 -3.53
C GLN A 61 -4.09 0.10 -4.83
N THR A 62 -3.42 -0.14 -5.94
CA THR A 62 -4.01 -0.01 -7.28
C THR A 62 -4.70 -1.30 -7.72
N PRO A 63 -5.58 -1.28 -8.74
CA PRO A 63 -6.24 -2.48 -9.24
C PRO A 63 -5.28 -3.60 -9.68
N LEU A 64 -4.08 -3.25 -10.14
CA LEU A 64 -3.03 -4.21 -10.50
C LEU A 64 -2.19 -4.66 -9.29
N GLN A 65 -2.62 -4.32 -8.06
CA GLN A 65 -1.99 -4.73 -6.81
C GLN A 65 -0.56 -4.16 -6.58
N ASN A 66 -0.24 -3.01 -7.18
CA ASN A 66 0.87 -2.22 -6.68
C ASN A 66 0.43 -1.56 -5.37
N SER A 67 1.19 -1.71 -4.30
CA SER A 67 0.71 -1.35 -2.97
C SER A 67 1.78 -0.73 -2.08
N LEU A 68 1.31 0.10 -1.15
CA LEU A 68 2.01 0.53 0.04
C LEU A 68 1.17 0.13 1.26
N THR A 69 1.75 -0.65 2.15
CA THR A 69 1.11 -1.08 3.40
C THR A 69 1.96 -0.64 4.59
N ILE A 70 1.30 -0.06 5.59
CA ILE A 70 1.89 0.27 6.88
C ILE A 70 1.06 -0.49 7.92
N SER A 71 1.70 -1.28 8.78
CA SER A 71 1.00 -2.20 9.67
C SER A 71 1.75 -2.38 10.98
N ASP A 72 1.01 -2.51 12.08
CA ASP A 72 1.53 -2.80 13.41
C ASP A 72 1.72 -4.30 13.66
N VAL A 73 1.60 -5.15 12.64
CA VAL A 73 1.91 -6.57 12.75
C VAL A 73 3.40 -6.75 13.08
N PRO A 74 3.76 -7.50 14.14
CA PRO A 74 5.16 -7.78 14.43
C PRO A 74 5.76 -8.77 13.41
N GLY A 75 7.07 -8.73 13.27
CA GLY A 75 7.81 -9.64 12.40
C GLY A 75 7.95 -9.15 10.95
N PRO A 76 8.39 -10.03 10.04
CA PRO A 76 8.79 -9.63 8.68
C PRO A 76 7.61 -9.21 7.77
N THR A 77 6.37 -9.46 8.18
CA THR A 77 5.17 -9.11 7.42
C THR A 77 4.56 -7.77 7.85
N GLY A 78 5.05 -7.18 8.93
CA GLY A 78 4.63 -5.87 9.44
C GLY A 78 5.54 -4.74 9.02
N GLY A 79 5.35 -3.59 9.65
CA GLY A 79 6.10 -2.38 9.35
C GLY A 79 5.64 -1.72 8.05
N ILE A 80 6.57 -1.32 7.20
CA ILE A 80 6.30 -0.63 5.94
C ILE A 80 6.68 -1.56 4.78
N LEU A 81 5.73 -1.84 3.90
CA LEU A 81 5.93 -2.67 2.71
C LEU A 81 5.46 -1.93 1.46
N MET A 82 6.40 -1.65 0.56
CA MET A 82 6.11 -1.24 -0.81
C MET A 82 6.30 -2.44 -1.73
N LYS A 83 5.30 -2.74 -2.56
CA LYS A 83 5.32 -3.92 -3.43
C LYS A 83 4.70 -3.62 -4.79
N THR A 84 5.31 -4.16 -5.83
CA THR A 84 4.74 -4.13 -7.18
C THR A 84 4.06 -5.46 -7.54
N THR A 85 3.21 -5.43 -8.56
CA THR A 85 2.57 -6.64 -9.13
C THR A 85 3.58 -7.73 -9.49
N THR A 86 4.77 -7.34 -9.95
CA THR A 86 5.83 -8.27 -10.40
C THR A 86 6.71 -8.80 -9.27
N GLY A 87 6.46 -8.38 -8.02
CA GLY A 87 7.18 -8.85 -6.84
C GLY A 87 8.40 -8.02 -6.44
N ALA A 88 8.72 -6.93 -7.15
CA ALA A 88 9.70 -5.97 -6.64
C ALA A 88 9.18 -5.33 -5.35
N MET A 89 10.03 -5.20 -4.33
CA MET A 89 9.58 -4.75 -3.02
C MET A 89 10.67 -4.03 -2.22
N VAL A 90 10.23 -3.17 -1.32
CA VAL A 90 11.00 -2.63 -0.20
C VAL A 90 10.23 -2.91 1.07
N SER A 91 10.83 -3.65 1.99
CA SER A 91 10.25 -3.98 3.30
C SER A 91 11.12 -3.37 4.40
N VAL A 92 10.49 -2.65 5.31
CA VAL A 92 11.12 -2.10 6.53
C VAL A 92 10.31 -2.62 7.70
N SER A 93 10.89 -3.56 8.46
CA SER A 93 10.22 -4.23 9.58
C SER A 93 11.13 -4.28 10.81
N ASP A 94 10.59 -4.76 11.93
CA ASP A 94 11.36 -4.99 13.15
C ASP A 94 12.42 -6.10 13.04
N THR A 95 12.32 -6.95 12.02
CA THR A 95 13.33 -7.99 11.74
C THR A 95 14.44 -7.51 10.83
N GLY A 96 14.27 -6.42 10.09
CA GLY A 96 15.27 -5.87 9.18
C GLY A 96 14.69 -5.12 7.99
N ILE A 97 15.56 -4.80 7.04
CA ILE A 97 15.21 -4.12 5.80
C ILE A 97 15.56 -5.02 4.62
N VAL A 98 14.60 -5.18 3.70
CA VAL A 98 14.78 -5.99 2.49
C VAL A 98 14.45 -5.13 1.27
N ILE A 99 15.35 -5.09 0.29
CA ILE A 99 15.12 -4.49 -1.03
C ILE A 99 15.29 -5.60 -2.06
N SER A 100 14.26 -5.87 -2.85
CA SER A 100 14.26 -6.92 -3.86
C SER A 100 13.67 -6.41 -5.18
N ASN A 101 14.27 -6.84 -6.30
CA ASN A 101 13.70 -6.57 -7.63
C ASN A 101 12.67 -7.62 -8.08
N GLY A 102 12.39 -8.64 -7.25
CA GLY A 102 11.48 -9.73 -7.61
C GLY A 102 12.03 -10.72 -8.65
N LYS A 103 13.31 -10.61 -9.04
CA LYS A 103 13.97 -11.41 -10.08
C LYS A 103 15.30 -12.02 -9.60
N GLY A 104 15.49 -12.08 -8.28
CA GLY A 104 16.67 -12.70 -7.67
C GLY A 104 17.72 -11.73 -7.14
N ALA A 105 17.71 -10.46 -7.53
CA ALA A 105 18.58 -9.46 -6.89
C ALA A 105 17.95 -8.97 -5.59
N ILE A 106 18.70 -9.05 -4.49
CA ILE A 106 18.24 -8.73 -3.14
C ILE A 106 19.34 -8.07 -2.32
N ILE A 107 18.96 -7.07 -1.52
CA ILE A 107 19.77 -6.53 -0.43
C ILE A 107 18.99 -6.80 0.85
N ASN A 108 19.65 -7.41 1.82
CA ASN A 108 19.05 -7.77 3.11
C ASN A 108 19.91 -7.23 4.24
N MET A 109 19.31 -6.45 5.13
CA MET A 109 19.96 -5.86 6.30
C MET A 109 19.30 -6.39 7.56
N VAL A 110 20.05 -7.18 8.34
CA VAL A 110 19.58 -7.77 9.60
C VAL A 110 20.64 -7.60 10.69
N GLY A 111 20.27 -6.96 11.80
CA GLY A 111 21.22 -6.60 12.84
C GLY A 111 22.37 -5.74 12.28
N PRO A 112 23.65 -6.08 12.55
CA PRO A 112 24.81 -5.34 12.02
C PRO A 112 25.22 -5.76 10.61
N SER A 113 24.56 -6.75 10.00
CA SER A 113 24.96 -7.40 8.75
C SER A 113 24.17 -6.89 7.55
N THR A 114 24.86 -6.67 6.44
CA THR A 114 24.28 -6.40 5.14
C THR A 114 24.71 -7.46 4.14
N ASP A 115 23.73 -8.17 3.58
CA ASP A 115 23.94 -9.20 2.57
C ASP A 115 23.41 -8.74 1.21
N ILE A 116 24.19 -9.00 0.17
CA ILE A 116 23.81 -8.75 -1.22
C ILE A 116 23.76 -10.08 -1.96
N ASN A 117 22.63 -10.36 -2.62
CA ASN A 117 22.41 -11.57 -3.44
C ASN A 117 22.76 -12.87 -2.68
N ALA A 118 22.11 -13.11 -1.54
CA ALA A 118 22.27 -14.33 -0.74
C ALA A 118 23.73 -14.61 -0.38
N SER A 119 24.40 -13.60 0.18
CA SER A 119 25.80 -13.65 0.65
C SER A 119 26.85 -13.67 -0.46
N ALA A 120 26.51 -13.28 -1.69
CA ALA A 120 27.54 -13.02 -2.72
C ALA A 120 28.50 -11.91 -2.29
N LEU A 121 28.00 -10.94 -1.50
CA LEU A 121 28.77 -9.97 -0.75
C LEU A 121 28.11 -9.75 0.61
N THR A 122 28.84 -9.98 1.70
CA THR A 122 28.41 -9.72 3.08
C THR A 122 29.33 -8.68 3.72
N VAL A 123 28.73 -7.66 4.33
CA VAL A 123 29.42 -6.65 5.13
C VAL A 123 28.87 -6.70 6.55
N ILE A 124 29.77 -6.79 7.52
CA ILE A 124 29.45 -6.91 8.95
C ILE A 124 30.03 -5.72 9.68
#